data_024e31aca6ff9e3962680368dd9b6275
#
_entry.id   024e31aca6ff9e3962680368dd9b6275
#
_cell.length_a   1.000
_cell.length_b   1.000
_cell.length_c   1.000
_cell.angle_alpha   90.00
_cell.angle_beta   90.00
_cell.angle_gamma   90.00
#
_symmetry.space_group_name_H-M   'P 1'
#
loop_
_entity.id
_entity.type
_entity.pdbx_description
1 polymer ?
#
loop_
_entity_poly.entity_id
_entity_poly.type
_entity_poly.pdbx_seq_one_letter_code
_entity_poly.pdbx_strand_id
1 'polypeptide(L)'
;MASDGPSRDPRSSLPAAIAAAASGGELDATLGELLAAGASTLGAAMGAVFLTDPDRPGLTLAAAHGLADDATAGLTMDAQEPGHPFAEAASARTATFDREAATPTGEAFVGAYLPLMVSTGGVEASLGSIGFGWPAPRVVSDDERAYIGALATLAGLTVDRARLASTAAERSEWFERMAHTDPLTGLANDRTVARILELEIARAARQGGEVSIAIFDIDDFRATNTNGGADVGDDILRRVAAVLAESVRLVDTVGRIGGDEFVLVAPGSAGMTVARRVLDGIAALPAVAGRIVTVSAGVARFPHDATDSEALVQAAMDTLAKAKAEGHGSVAETEAVSGS
;
A
#
# COMPACT_ATOMS: atom_id res chain seq x y z
N MET A 1 18.26 -53.54 -16.90
CA MET A 1 17.99 -52.73 -18.12
C MET A 1 17.27 -51.47 -17.65
N ALA A 2 18.03 -50.43 -17.43
CA ALA A 2 17.49 -49.12 -17.10
C ALA A 2 17.02 -48.50 -18.45
N SER A 3 15.76 -48.11 -18.55
CA SER A 3 15.23 -47.37 -19.69
C SER A 3 15.75 -45.95 -19.61
N ASP A 4 16.72 -45.66 -20.44
CA ASP A 4 17.12 -44.32 -20.82
C ASP A 4 15.91 -43.63 -21.51
N GLY A 5 15.14 -42.86 -20.76
CA GLY A 5 14.13 -41.96 -21.32
C GLY A 5 14.89 -40.88 -22.14
N PRO A 6 14.29 -40.36 -23.22
CA PRO A 6 14.97 -39.41 -24.08
C PRO A 6 15.33 -38.16 -23.26
N SER A 7 16.64 -37.96 -23.01
CA SER A 7 17.18 -36.72 -22.50
C SER A 7 16.79 -35.60 -23.47
N ARG A 8 15.83 -34.77 -23.09
CA ARG A 8 15.49 -33.56 -23.86
C ARG A 8 16.70 -32.63 -23.75
N ASP A 9 17.16 -32.16 -24.91
CA ASP A 9 18.24 -31.15 -24.96
C ASP A 9 17.81 -29.93 -24.10
N PRO A 10 18.55 -29.63 -23.00
CA PRO A 10 18.21 -28.51 -22.10
C PRO A 10 18.02 -27.18 -22.83
N ARG A 11 18.71 -26.99 -23.96
CA ARG A 11 18.62 -25.76 -24.76
C ARG A 11 17.28 -25.61 -25.46
N SER A 12 16.58 -26.71 -25.77
CA SER A 12 15.27 -26.68 -26.43
C SER A 12 14.11 -26.28 -25.50
N SER A 13 14.30 -26.34 -24.19
CA SER A 13 13.29 -26.02 -23.17
C SER A 13 13.41 -24.61 -22.58
N LEU A 14 14.49 -23.88 -22.86
CA LEU A 14 14.66 -22.51 -22.41
C LEU A 14 13.55 -21.54 -22.87
N PRO A 15 13.03 -21.64 -24.12
CA PRO A 15 11.91 -20.80 -24.55
C PRO A 15 10.63 -20.97 -23.73
N ALA A 16 10.36 -22.17 -23.22
CA ALA A 16 9.19 -22.41 -22.38
C ALA A 16 9.34 -21.75 -20.99
N ALA A 17 10.53 -21.83 -20.39
CA ALA A 17 10.85 -21.16 -19.14
C ALA A 17 10.78 -19.61 -19.27
N ILE A 18 11.26 -19.08 -20.40
CA ILE A 18 11.16 -17.64 -20.71
C ILE A 18 9.68 -17.22 -20.85
N ALA A 19 8.87 -18.04 -21.53
CA ALA A 19 7.45 -17.76 -21.69
C ALA A 19 6.71 -17.76 -20.35
N ALA A 20 7.00 -18.71 -19.47
CA ALA A 20 6.47 -18.75 -18.10
C ALA A 20 6.85 -17.48 -17.31
N ALA A 21 8.12 -17.09 -17.32
CA ALA A 21 8.56 -15.85 -16.64
C ALA A 21 7.97 -14.57 -17.26
N ALA A 22 7.54 -14.59 -18.52
CA ALA A 22 6.94 -13.44 -19.22
C ALA A 22 5.42 -13.35 -19.05
N SER A 23 4.75 -14.38 -18.53
CA SER A 23 3.27 -14.49 -18.48
C SER A 23 2.59 -13.45 -17.59
N GLY A 24 3.31 -12.83 -16.65
CA GLY A 24 2.78 -11.74 -15.80
C GLY A 24 1.79 -12.19 -14.72
N GLY A 25 1.80 -13.47 -14.36
CA GLY A 25 1.03 -14.02 -13.24
C GLY A 25 1.56 -13.62 -11.87
N GLU A 26 0.92 -14.14 -10.81
CA GLU A 26 1.45 -14.03 -9.45
C GLU A 26 2.86 -14.63 -9.37
N LEU A 27 3.71 -14.02 -8.56
CA LEU A 27 5.13 -14.40 -8.47
C LEU A 27 5.31 -15.89 -8.17
N ASP A 28 4.60 -16.39 -7.17
CA ASP A 28 4.70 -17.78 -6.71
C ASP A 28 4.28 -18.77 -7.81
N ALA A 29 3.20 -18.46 -8.54
CA ALA A 29 2.75 -19.27 -9.67
C ALA A 29 3.79 -19.28 -10.80
N THR A 30 4.35 -18.13 -11.13
CA THR A 30 5.39 -18.00 -12.16
C THR A 30 6.67 -18.77 -11.80
N LEU A 31 7.11 -18.69 -10.54
CA LEU A 31 8.25 -19.46 -10.04
C LEU A 31 7.96 -20.96 -10.03
N GLY A 32 6.73 -21.37 -9.69
CA GLY A 32 6.28 -22.75 -9.74
C GLY A 32 6.33 -23.33 -11.15
N GLU A 33 5.84 -22.59 -12.17
CA GLU A 33 5.94 -22.99 -13.58
C GLU A 33 7.39 -23.12 -14.06
N LEU A 34 8.24 -22.20 -13.65
CA LEU A 34 9.67 -22.21 -13.98
C LEU A 34 10.37 -23.43 -13.35
N LEU A 35 10.05 -23.75 -12.09
CA LEU A 35 10.55 -24.95 -11.41
C LEU A 35 10.06 -26.23 -12.09
N ALA A 36 8.79 -26.33 -12.44
CA ALA A 36 8.22 -27.51 -13.09
C ALA A 36 8.84 -27.74 -14.48
N ALA A 37 9.01 -26.69 -15.26
CA ALA A 37 9.69 -26.75 -16.55
C ALA A 37 11.17 -27.18 -16.41
N GLY A 38 11.86 -26.60 -15.43
CA GLY A 38 13.24 -26.95 -15.10
C GLY A 38 13.38 -28.42 -14.65
N ALA A 39 12.57 -28.85 -13.70
CA ALA A 39 12.56 -30.22 -13.19
C ALA A 39 12.29 -31.26 -14.28
N SER A 40 11.27 -30.98 -15.14
CA SER A 40 10.94 -31.85 -16.28
C SER A 40 12.10 -32.00 -17.27
N THR A 41 12.83 -30.91 -17.54
CA THR A 41 13.97 -30.89 -18.48
C THR A 41 15.19 -31.64 -17.91
N LEU A 42 15.47 -31.39 -16.62
CA LEU A 42 16.63 -31.95 -15.93
C LEU A 42 16.40 -33.37 -15.41
N GLY A 43 15.17 -33.91 -15.51
CA GLY A 43 14.79 -35.15 -14.85
C GLY A 43 14.95 -35.07 -13.32
N ALA A 44 14.80 -33.88 -12.76
CA ALA A 44 14.84 -33.69 -11.31
C ALA A 44 13.53 -34.10 -10.67
N ALA A 45 13.59 -34.77 -9.52
CA ALA A 45 12.42 -35.21 -8.80
C ALA A 45 11.79 -34.08 -7.98
N MET A 46 12.61 -33.08 -7.59
CA MET A 46 12.16 -31.96 -6.78
C MET A 46 12.89 -30.67 -7.18
N GLY A 47 12.27 -29.54 -6.86
CA GLY A 47 12.86 -28.22 -6.97
C GLY A 47 12.22 -27.25 -5.97
N ALA A 48 12.98 -26.25 -5.56
CA ALA A 48 12.48 -25.20 -4.66
C ALA A 48 13.15 -23.86 -4.95
N VAL A 49 12.40 -22.78 -4.68
CA VAL A 49 12.90 -21.42 -4.67
C VAL A 49 12.64 -20.83 -3.28
N PHE A 50 13.70 -20.35 -2.66
CA PHE A 50 13.65 -19.61 -1.41
C PHE A 50 14.05 -18.17 -1.65
N LEU A 51 13.28 -17.22 -1.08
CA LEU A 51 13.50 -15.79 -1.22
C LEU A 51 13.88 -15.15 0.10
N THR A 52 14.77 -14.17 0.05
CA THR A 52 15.06 -13.29 1.19
C THR A 52 13.89 -12.35 1.44
N ASP A 53 13.50 -12.19 2.71
CA ASP A 53 12.58 -11.15 3.14
C ASP A 53 13.39 -9.89 3.47
N PRO A 54 13.08 -8.71 2.89
CA PRO A 54 13.77 -7.47 3.22
C PRO A 54 13.61 -7.04 4.68
N ASP A 55 12.48 -7.40 5.30
CA ASP A 55 12.08 -6.95 6.64
C ASP A 55 12.39 -7.99 7.74
N ARG A 56 12.77 -9.23 7.37
CA ARG A 56 13.04 -10.31 8.31
C ARG A 56 14.32 -11.06 7.94
N PRO A 57 15.18 -11.36 8.92
CA PRO A 57 16.33 -12.22 8.67
C PRO A 57 15.84 -13.64 8.36
N GLY A 58 16.06 -14.10 7.14
CA GLY A 58 15.66 -15.45 6.76
C GLY A 58 15.39 -15.62 5.27
N LEU A 59 15.14 -16.88 4.92
CA LEU A 59 14.68 -17.29 3.61
C LEU A 59 13.28 -17.91 3.76
N THR A 60 12.34 -17.51 2.93
CA THR A 60 10.99 -18.07 2.88
C THR A 60 10.82 -18.85 1.59
N LEU A 61 10.21 -20.01 1.66
CA LEU A 61 9.86 -20.79 0.47
C LEU A 61 8.81 -20.06 -0.32
N ALA A 62 9.14 -19.71 -1.57
CA ALA A 62 8.24 -19.04 -2.51
C ALA A 62 7.57 -20.02 -3.48
N ALA A 63 8.30 -21.05 -3.90
CA ALA A 63 7.73 -22.07 -4.78
C ALA A 63 8.44 -23.41 -4.58
N ALA A 64 7.69 -24.51 -4.78
CA ALA A 64 8.20 -25.86 -4.71
C ALA A 64 7.63 -26.71 -5.85
N HIS A 65 8.37 -27.75 -6.24
CA HIS A 65 7.98 -28.78 -7.19
C HIS A 65 8.40 -30.13 -6.66
N GLY A 66 7.51 -31.14 -6.73
CA GLY A 66 7.80 -32.50 -6.30
C GLY A 66 7.91 -32.68 -4.77
N LEU A 67 7.50 -31.69 -3.98
CA LEU A 67 7.39 -31.75 -2.52
C LEU A 67 5.92 -31.71 -2.12
N ALA A 68 5.58 -32.33 -0.99
CA ALA A 68 4.21 -32.35 -0.49
C ALA A 68 3.81 -30.99 0.09
N ASP A 69 2.56 -30.54 -0.15
CA ASP A 69 2.07 -29.21 0.25
C ASP A 69 2.10 -28.99 1.77
N ASP A 70 1.85 -30.05 2.54
CA ASP A 70 1.88 -30.02 4.01
C ASP A 70 3.30 -29.84 4.57
N ALA A 71 4.33 -30.27 3.83
CA ALA A 71 5.73 -30.10 4.20
C ALA A 71 6.31 -28.72 3.77
N THR A 72 5.61 -27.99 2.93
CA THR A 72 6.11 -26.75 2.31
C THR A 72 5.40 -25.48 2.79
N ALA A 73 4.19 -25.61 3.36
CA ALA A 73 3.38 -24.47 3.77
C ALA A 73 4.09 -23.62 4.86
N GLY A 74 4.44 -22.37 4.49
CA GLY A 74 5.07 -21.40 5.40
C GLY A 74 6.50 -21.77 5.83
N LEU A 75 7.18 -22.63 5.08
CA LEU A 75 8.55 -23.04 5.40
C LEU A 75 9.50 -21.84 5.33
N THR A 76 10.14 -21.56 6.46
CA THR A 76 11.17 -20.53 6.61
C THR A 76 12.44 -21.14 7.18
N MET A 77 13.60 -20.56 6.85
CA MET A 77 14.89 -20.95 7.39
C MET A 77 15.74 -19.72 7.69
N ASP A 78 16.71 -19.86 8.59
CA ASP A 78 17.70 -18.81 8.80
C ASP A 78 18.58 -18.68 7.53
N ALA A 79 18.75 -17.45 7.04
CA ALA A 79 19.61 -17.18 5.88
C ALA A 79 21.09 -17.55 6.11
N GLN A 80 21.50 -17.73 7.36
CA GLN A 80 22.86 -18.10 7.76
C GLN A 80 22.90 -19.51 8.38
N GLU A 81 21.86 -20.33 8.20
CA GLU A 81 21.81 -21.70 8.76
C GLU A 81 22.97 -22.55 8.22
N PRO A 82 23.92 -22.97 9.09
CA PRO A 82 25.06 -23.72 8.65
C PRO A 82 24.66 -25.12 8.15
N GLY A 83 25.17 -25.51 7.00
CA GLY A 83 24.87 -26.81 6.41
C GLY A 83 23.63 -26.88 5.55
N HIS A 84 22.75 -25.84 5.58
CA HIS A 84 21.57 -25.82 4.72
C HIS A 84 21.92 -25.28 3.32
N PRO A 85 21.79 -26.09 2.23
CA PRO A 85 22.34 -25.75 0.94
C PRO A 85 21.73 -24.51 0.30
N PHE A 86 20.43 -24.21 0.50
CA PHE A 86 19.77 -22.99 0.02
C PHE A 86 20.30 -21.75 0.74
N ALA A 87 20.48 -21.82 2.07
CA ALA A 87 21.00 -20.72 2.86
C ALA A 87 22.45 -20.40 2.48
N GLU A 88 23.28 -21.44 2.28
CA GLU A 88 24.65 -21.28 1.84
C GLU A 88 24.72 -20.69 0.43
N ALA A 89 23.93 -21.17 -0.53
CA ALA A 89 23.91 -20.61 -1.88
C ALA A 89 23.52 -19.12 -1.89
N ALA A 90 22.48 -18.74 -1.13
CA ALA A 90 22.04 -17.36 -1.03
C ALA A 90 23.06 -16.44 -0.35
N SER A 91 23.67 -16.87 0.75
CA SER A 91 24.62 -16.07 1.54
C SER A 91 26.01 -16.00 0.95
N ALA A 92 26.57 -17.14 0.52
CA ALA A 92 27.87 -17.18 -0.13
C ALA A 92 27.87 -16.66 -1.58
N ARG A 93 26.68 -16.51 -2.18
CA ARG A 93 26.50 -16.10 -3.59
C ARG A 93 27.24 -17.00 -4.58
N THR A 94 27.33 -18.30 -4.26
CA THR A 94 28.09 -19.27 -5.03
C THR A 94 27.21 -20.47 -5.36
N ALA A 95 27.29 -20.91 -6.61
CA ALA A 95 26.63 -22.13 -7.06
C ALA A 95 27.31 -23.37 -6.47
N THR A 96 26.51 -24.32 -6.01
CA THR A 96 26.97 -25.62 -5.53
C THR A 96 26.27 -26.72 -6.31
N PHE A 97 27.02 -27.68 -6.80
CA PHE A 97 26.53 -28.81 -7.58
C PHE A 97 26.94 -30.13 -6.90
N ASP A 98 26.21 -31.18 -7.23
CA ASP A 98 26.50 -32.56 -6.79
C ASP A 98 26.57 -32.70 -5.24
N ARG A 99 25.78 -31.88 -4.51
CA ARG A 99 25.78 -31.85 -3.06
C ARG A 99 24.75 -32.82 -2.49
N GLU A 100 25.20 -33.69 -1.60
CA GLU A 100 24.32 -34.56 -0.83
C GLU A 100 23.51 -33.73 0.19
N ALA A 101 22.23 -33.98 0.26
CA ALA A 101 21.29 -33.39 1.24
C ALA A 101 20.19 -34.40 1.58
N ALA A 102 19.33 -34.03 2.53
CA ALA A 102 18.15 -34.83 2.89
C ALA A 102 16.89 -33.94 2.84
N THR A 103 15.76 -34.55 2.46
CA THR A 103 14.44 -33.90 2.58
C THR A 103 14.08 -33.71 4.05
N PRO A 104 13.10 -32.88 4.40
CA PRO A 104 12.56 -32.81 5.76
C PRO A 104 12.07 -34.16 6.30
N THR A 105 11.69 -35.08 5.41
CA THR A 105 11.29 -36.47 5.73
C THR A 105 12.47 -37.43 5.87
N GLY A 106 13.71 -36.96 5.67
CA GLY A 106 14.95 -37.76 5.82
C GLY A 106 15.38 -38.55 4.61
N GLU A 107 14.75 -38.37 3.44
CA GLU A 107 15.17 -39.03 2.21
C GLU A 107 16.42 -38.35 1.62
N ALA A 108 17.45 -39.14 1.34
CA ALA A 108 18.70 -38.64 0.78
C ALA A 108 18.52 -38.30 -0.70
N PHE A 109 19.09 -37.19 -1.12
CA PHE A 109 19.15 -36.78 -2.53
C PHE A 109 20.42 -36.00 -2.84
N VAL A 110 20.75 -35.88 -4.13
CA VAL A 110 21.84 -35.02 -4.61
C VAL A 110 21.23 -33.80 -5.25
N GLY A 111 21.74 -32.61 -4.92
CA GLY A 111 21.17 -31.36 -5.35
C GLY A 111 22.17 -30.41 -6.03
N ALA A 112 21.61 -29.51 -6.82
CA ALA A 112 22.25 -28.31 -7.35
C ALA A 112 21.55 -27.08 -6.78
N TYR A 113 22.32 -26.14 -6.23
CA TYR A 113 21.81 -24.95 -5.55
C TYR A 113 22.51 -23.70 -6.06
N LEU A 114 21.75 -22.73 -6.51
CA LEU A 114 22.28 -21.49 -7.10
C LEU A 114 21.66 -20.28 -6.44
N PRO A 115 22.44 -19.21 -6.23
CA PRO A 115 21.89 -17.93 -5.77
C PRO A 115 21.07 -17.27 -6.89
N LEU A 116 20.01 -16.57 -6.48
CA LEU A 116 19.25 -15.67 -7.36
C LEU A 116 19.92 -14.29 -7.34
N MET A 117 20.84 -14.06 -8.26
CA MET A 117 21.62 -12.83 -8.32
C MET A 117 20.95 -11.79 -9.22
N VAL A 118 20.94 -10.54 -8.76
CA VAL A 118 20.56 -9.37 -9.57
C VAL A 118 21.61 -8.28 -9.41
N SER A 119 21.77 -7.48 -10.45
CA SER A 119 22.66 -6.32 -10.44
C SER A 119 21.84 -5.06 -10.69
N THR A 120 21.80 -4.16 -9.71
CA THR A 120 21.09 -2.89 -9.82
C THR A 120 22.08 -1.75 -9.51
N GLY A 121 22.28 -0.87 -10.48
CA GLY A 121 23.20 0.27 -10.32
C GLY A 121 24.66 -0.12 -10.04
N GLY A 122 25.10 -1.31 -10.49
CA GLY A 122 26.46 -1.82 -10.26
C GLY A 122 26.65 -2.51 -8.90
N VAL A 123 25.59 -2.67 -8.12
CA VAL A 123 25.61 -3.43 -6.87
C VAL A 123 24.94 -4.79 -7.10
N GLU A 124 25.66 -5.86 -6.79
CA GLU A 124 25.13 -7.21 -6.84
C GLU A 124 24.44 -7.57 -5.53
N ALA A 125 23.22 -8.07 -5.62
CA ALA A 125 22.44 -8.56 -4.49
C ALA A 125 21.94 -9.97 -4.74
N SER A 126 21.87 -10.79 -3.68
CA SER A 126 21.21 -12.07 -3.71
C SER A 126 19.75 -11.89 -3.21
N LEU A 127 18.79 -12.28 -4.02
CA LEU A 127 17.38 -12.25 -3.68
C LEU A 127 16.88 -13.55 -3.04
N GLY A 128 17.75 -14.56 -2.97
CA GLY A 128 17.44 -15.89 -2.50
C GLY A 128 18.23 -16.96 -3.21
N SER A 129 17.65 -18.15 -3.32
CA SER A 129 18.29 -19.29 -4.00
C SER A 129 17.26 -20.20 -4.66
N ILE A 130 17.68 -20.89 -5.72
CA ILE A 130 16.94 -21.94 -6.41
C ILE A 130 17.72 -23.24 -6.34
N GLY A 131 17.03 -24.36 -6.20
CA GLY A 131 17.67 -25.68 -6.21
C GLY A 131 16.82 -26.73 -6.90
N PHE A 132 17.52 -27.76 -7.41
CA PHE A 132 16.95 -28.96 -7.99
C PHE A 132 17.60 -30.19 -7.35
N GLY A 133 16.80 -31.25 -7.13
CA GLY A 133 17.25 -32.46 -6.47
C GLY A 133 16.88 -33.75 -7.19
N TRP A 134 17.75 -34.73 -7.08
CA TRP A 134 17.64 -36.05 -7.67
C TRP A 134 17.79 -37.14 -6.59
N PRO A 135 16.95 -38.18 -6.56
CA PRO A 135 16.98 -39.22 -5.51
C PRO A 135 18.15 -40.18 -5.61
N ALA A 136 18.94 -40.13 -6.68
CA ALA A 136 20.11 -40.97 -6.90
C ALA A 136 21.38 -40.14 -7.11
N PRO A 137 22.54 -40.60 -6.67
CA PRO A 137 23.82 -39.96 -6.97
C PRO A 137 24.00 -39.83 -8.46
N ARG A 138 24.32 -38.61 -8.91
CA ARG A 138 24.64 -38.29 -10.32
C ARG A 138 25.63 -37.13 -10.37
N VAL A 139 26.27 -36.96 -11.52
CA VAL A 139 27.06 -35.77 -11.81
C VAL A 139 26.26 -34.89 -12.77
N VAL A 140 26.09 -33.61 -12.41
CA VAL A 140 25.42 -32.61 -13.26
C VAL A 140 26.38 -32.22 -14.38
N SER A 141 25.98 -32.40 -15.64
CA SER A 141 26.80 -32.07 -16.81
C SER A 141 26.95 -30.55 -16.99
N ASP A 142 27.94 -30.12 -17.78
CA ASP A 142 28.17 -28.69 -18.02
C ASP A 142 26.98 -28.02 -18.74
N ASP A 143 26.28 -28.71 -19.66
CA ASP A 143 25.07 -28.19 -20.29
C ASP A 143 23.93 -28.02 -19.29
N GLU A 144 23.75 -28.95 -18.36
CA GLU A 144 22.77 -28.85 -17.28
C GLU A 144 23.12 -27.74 -16.28
N ARG A 145 24.40 -27.58 -15.94
CA ARG A 145 24.87 -26.47 -15.09
C ARG A 145 24.56 -25.12 -15.75
N ALA A 146 24.83 -25.00 -17.04
CA ALA A 146 24.52 -23.79 -17.80
C ALA A 146 23.00 -23.51 -17.84
N TYR A 147 22.20 -24.56 -18.01
CA TYR A 147 20.73 -24.45 -18.01
C TYR A 147 20.18 -24.04 -16.62
N ILE A 148 20.64 -24.67 -15.55
CA ILE A 148 20.25 -24.30 -14.18
C ILE A 148 20.67 -22.84 -13.89
N GLY A 149 21.85 -22.42 -14.34
CA GLY A 149 22.30 -21.04 -14.25
C GLY A 149 21.38 -20.04 -14.96
N ALA A 150 20.92 -20.42 -16.16
CA ALA A 150 19.93 -19.61 -16.89
C ALA A 150 18.58 -19.53 -16.15
N LEU A 151 18.11 -20.63 -15.58
CA LEU A 151 16.90 -20.64 -14.74
C LEU A 151 17.06 -19.78 -13.49
N ALA A 152 18.20 -19.85 -12.81
CA ALA A 152 18.50 -19.01 -11.64
C ALA A 152 18.50 -17.51 -12.01
N THR A 153 19.10 -17.16 -13.14
CA THR A 153 19.08 -15.79 -13.67
C THR A 153 17.65 -15.33 -13.97
N LEU A 154 16.88 -16.18 -14.65
CA LEU A 154 15.49 -15.87 -15.00
C LEU A 154 14.60 -15.71 -13.77
N ALA A 155 14.74 -16.61 -12.78
CA ALA A 155 14.03 -16.51 -11.50
C ALA A 155 14.41 -15.22 -10.75
N GLY A 156 15.71 -14.89 -10.69
CA GLY A 156 16.19 -13.66 -10.08
C GLY A 156 15.59 -12.40 -10.72
N LEU A 157 15.60 -12.33 -12.05
CA LEU A 157 14.99 -11.22 -12.78
C LEU A 157 13.47 -11.13 -12.58
N THR A 158 12.78 -12.29 -12.48
CA THR A 158 11.34 -12.34 -12.23
C THR A 158 11.02 -11.78 -10.84
N VAL A 159 11.77 -12.18 -9.82
CA VAL A 159 11.64 -11.69 -8.44
C VAL A 159 11.93 -10.20 -8.36
N ASP A 160 13.02 -9.74 -8.97
CA ASP A 160 13.40 -8.33 -8.98
C ASP A 160 12.32 -7.46 -9.63
N ARG A 161 11.82 -7.88 -10.80
CA ARG A 161 10.70 -7.21 -11.47
C ARG A 161 9.46 -7.13 -10.60
N ALA A 162 9.08 -8.22 -9.92
CA ALA A 162 7.92 -8.24 -9.05
C ALA A 162 8.09 -7.28 -7.86
N ARG A 163 9.26 -7.26 -7.21
CA ARG A 163 9.59 -6.34 -6.12
C ARG A 163 9.56 -4.87 -6.57
N LEU A 164 10.14 -4.58 -7.72
CA LEU A 164 10.13 -3.23 -8.29
C LEU A 164 8.70 -2.77 -8.63
N ALA A 165 7.87 -3.66 -9.18
CA ALA A 165 6.48 -3.36 -9.49
C ALA A 165 5.66 -3.08 -8.22
N SER A 166 5.83 -3.88 -7.16
CA SER A 166 5.18 -3.66 -5.85
C SER A 166 5.59 -2.32 -5.25
N THR A 167 6.89 -2.02 -5.20
CA THR A 167 7.39 -0.75 -4.68
C THR A 167 6.88 0.45 -5.49
N ALA A 168 6.80 0.31 -6.82
CA ALA A 168 6.27 1.36 -7.69
C ALA A 168 4.77 1.58 -7.45
N ALA A 169 3.99 0.51 -7.28
CA ALA A 169 2.56 0.59 -6.97
C ALA A 169 2.32 1.27 -5.62
N GLU A 170 3.03 0.84 -4.57
CA GLU A 170 2.94 1.44 -3.22
C GLU A 170 3.28 2.94 -3.23
N ARG A 171 4.34 3.32 -3.97
CA ARG A 171 4.71 4.73 -4.15
C ARG A 171 3.64 5.51 -4.90
N SER A 172 3.07 4.92 -5.97
CA SER A 172 1.99 5.56 -6.73
C SER A 172 0.76 5.80 -5.87
N GLU A 173 0.31 4.79 -5.12
CA GLU A 173 -0.80 4.93 -4.18
C GLU A 173 -0.51 5.96 -3.08
N TRP A 174 0.73 6.00 -2.58
CA TRP A 174 1.15 6.99 -1.59
C TRP A 174 1.08 8.41 -2.17
N PHE A 175 1.60 8.61 -3.40
CA PHE A 175 1.52 9.90 -4.08
C PHE A 175 0.08 10.32 -4.38
N GLU A 176 -0.78 9.40 -4.81
CA GLU A 176 -2.19 9.68 -5.02
C GLU A 176 -2.90 10.10 -3.73
N ARG A 177 -2.68 9.37 -2.64
CA ARG A 177 -3.22 9.76 -1.33
C ARG A 177 -2.72 11.15 -0.90
N MET A 178 -1.43 11.41 -0.98
CA MET A 178 -0.85 12.73 -0.64
C MET A 178 -1.33 13.86 -1.57
N ALA A 179 -1.66 13.55 -2.82
CA ALA A 179 -2.18 14.54 -3.75
C ALA A 179 -3.62 14.96 -3.45
N HIS A 180 -4.43 14.09 -2.83
CA HIS A 180 -5.86 14.30 -2.67
C HIS A 180 -6.36 14.35 -1.24
N THR A 181 -5.62 13.82 -0.27
CA THR A 181 -6.06 13.76 1.14
C THR A 181 -5.05 14.39 2.09
N ASP A 182 -5.52 14.81 3.25
CA ASP A 182 -4.69 15.19 4.39
C ASP A 182 -4.12 13.93 5.07
N PRO A 183 -2.81 13.81 5.25
CA PRO A 183 -2.18 12.57 5.72
C PRO A 183 -2.48 12.24 7.19
N LEU A 184 -2.87 13.22 8.00
CA LEU A 184 -3.19 13.02 9.41
C LEU A 184 -4.62 12.51 9.62
N THR A 185 -5.56 13.08 8.86
CA THR A 185 -7.00 12.88 9.06
C THR A 185 -7.65 11.98 8.02
N GLY A 186 -7.00 11.79 6.84
CA GLY A 186 -7.57 11.02 5.72
C GLY A 186 -8.69 11.75 4.96
N LEU A 187 -9.11 12.94 5.39
CA LEU A 187 -10.08 13.76 4.68
C LEU A 187 -9.48 14.39 3.42
N ALA A 188 -10.31 14.96 2.55
CA ALA A 188 -9.81 15.72 1.41
C ALA A 188 -8.87 16.85 1.88
N ASN A 189 -7.76 17.04 1.16
CA ASN A 189 -6.88 18.17 1.43
C ASN A 189 -7.44 19.48 0.81
N ASP A 190 -6.85 20.61 1.18
CA ASP A 190 -7.23 21.94 0.70
C ASP A 190 -7.38 22.00 -0.83
N ARG A 191 -6.39 21.50 -1.57
CA ARG A 191 -6.40 21.47 -3.03
C ARG A 191 -7.59 20.71 -3.62
N THR A 192 -7.92 19.57 -3.02
CA THR A 192 -9.05 18.74 -3.47
C THR A 192 -10.37 19.41 -3.17
N VAL A 193 -10.52 20.00 -1.97
CA VAL A 193 -11.71 20.76 -1.59
C VAL A 193 -11.94 21.94 -2.52
N ALA A 194 -10.92 22.76 -2.78
CA ALA A 194 -11.02 23.93 -3.67
C ALA A 194 -11.53 23.51 -5.05
N ARG A 195 -10.97 22.44 -5.62
CA ARG A 195 -11.40 21.90 -6.92
C ARG A 195 -12.85 21.42 -6.91
N ILE A 196 -13.26 20.71 -5.85
CA ILE A 196 -14.66 20.22 -5.74
C ILE A 196 -15.62 21.37 -5.58
N LEU A 197 -15.29 22.39 -4.78
CA LEU A 197 -16.12 23.58 -4.61
C LEU A 197 -16.35 24.30 -5.94
N GLU A 198 -15.29 24.53 -6.72
CA GLU A 198 -15.41 25.14 -8.06
C GLU A 198 -16.32 24.32 -8.98
N LEU A 199 -16.19 22.98 -8.98
CA LEU A 199 -17.02 22.10 -9.81
C LEU A 199 -18.51 22.15 -9.39
N GLU A 200 -18.80 22.12 -8.09
CA GLU A 200 -20.16 22.16 -7.59
C GLU A 200 -20.82 23.53 -7.82
N ILE A 201 -20.10 24.64 -7.65
CA ILE A 201 -20.60 25.98 -8.00
C ILE A 201 -20.89 26.06 -9.51
N ALA A 202 -19.97 25.61 -10.36
CA ALA A 202 -20.20 25.60 -11.81
C ALA A 202 -21.40 24.73 -12.20
N ARG A 203 -21.62 23.62 -11.51
CA ARG A 203 -22.80 22.75 -11.69
C ARG A 203 -24.09 23.45 -11.25
N ALA A 204 -24.10 24.03 -10.04
CA ALA A 204 -25.25 24.75 -9.50
C ALA A 204 -25.63 25.95 -10.37
N ALA A 205 -24.66 26.73 -10.85
CA ALA A 205 -24.89 27.86 -11.74
C ALA A 205 -25.58 27.46 -13.06
N ARG A 206 -25.22 26.28 -13.62
CA ARG A 206 -25.85 25.79 -14.87
C ARG A 206 -27.25 25.20 -14.64
N GLN A 207 -27.52 24.63 -13.47
CA GLN A 207 -28.75 23.89 -13.19
C GLN A 207 -29.76 24.70 -12.35
N GLY A 208 -29.40 25.90 -11.91
CA GLY A 208 -30.22 26.73 -11.02
C GLY A 208 -30.26 26.14 -9.59
N GLY A 209 -29.20 25.43 -9.16
CA GLY A 209 -29.09 24.83 -7.84
C GLY A 209 -28.37 25.72 -6.83
N GLU A 210 -28.19 25.16 -5.62
CA GLU A 210 -27.46 25.78 -4.52
C GLU A 210 -26.26 24.92 -4.11
N VAL A 211 -25.26 25.55 -3.48
CA VAL A 211 -24.15 24.89 -2.81
C VAL A 211 -23.96 25.54 -1.45
N SER A 212 -23.92 24.76 -0.40
CA SER A 212 -23.57 25.23 0.95
C SER A 212 -22.11 24.89 1.24
N ILE A 213 -21.40 25.84 1.86
CA ILE A 213 -20.10 25.61 2.47
C ILE A 213 -20.23 25.86 3.99
N ALA A 214 -19.56 25.02 4.80
CA ALA A 214 -19.37 25.29 6.22
C ALA A 214 -17.88 25.17 6.54
N ILE A 215 -17.31 26.18 7.17
CA ILE A 215 -15.93 26.17 7.67
C ILE A 215 -15.99 25.99 9.18
N PHE A 216 -15.23 25.02 9.67
CA PHE A 216 -15.14 24.67 11.08
C PHE A 216 -13.71 24.93 11.59
N ASP A 217 -13.61 25.40 12.81
CA ASP A 217 -12.31 25.63 13.47
C ASP A 217 -12.40 25.14 14.91
N ILE A 218 -11.38 24.40 15.35
CA ILE A 218 -11.31 23.86 16.70
C ILE A 218 -11.00 24.97 17.69
N ASP A 219 -11.91 25.20 18.62
CA ASP A 219 -11.76 26.26 19.62
C ASP A 219 -10.56 25.99 20.53
N ASP A 220 -9.74 27.04 20.76
CA ASP A 220 -8.54 26.98 21.62
C ASP A 220 -7.51 25.90 21.26
N PHE A 221 -7.43 25.48 19.99
CA PHE A 221 -6.54 24.40 19.57
C PHE A 221 -5.06 24.70 19.86
N ARG A 222 -4.63 25.93 19.66
CA ARG A 222 -3.26 26.35 20.00
C ARG A 222 -2.94 26.18 21.49
N ALA A 223 -3.88 26.52 22.37
CA ALA A 223 -3.73 26.32 23.81
C ALA A 223 -3.70 24.83 24.16
N THR A 224 -4.45 24.02 23.45
CA THR A 224 -4.44 22.56 23.60
C THR A 224 -3.07 21.97 23.25
N ASN A 225 -2.49 22.36 22.13
CA ASN A 225 -1.15 21.91 21.74
C ASN A 225 -0.06 22.38 22.70
N THR A 226 -0.17 23.61 23.22
CA THR A 226 0.81 24.15 24.17
C THR A 226 0.81 23.38 25.49
N ASN A 227 -0.36 22.94 25.95
CA ASN A 227 -0.51 22.28 27.26
C ASN A 227 -0.42 20.75 27.19
N GLY A 228 -0.86 20.14 26.06
CA GLY A 228 -0.95 18.69 25.90
C GLY A 228 0.12 18.09 24.99
N GLY A 229 0.83 18.91 24.23
CA GLY A 229 1.77 18.46 23.20
C GLY A 229 1.10 18.16 21.86
N ALA A 230 1.91 17.95 20.83
CA ALA A 230 1.46 17.72 19.47
C ALA A 230 0.63 16.44 19.33
N ASP A 231 0.97 15.38 20.05
CA ASP A 231 0.26 14.09 20.00
C ASP A 231 -1.21 14.22 20.45
N VAL A 232 -1.47 15.06 21.45
CA VAL A 232 -2.84 15.35 21.93
C VAL A 232 -3.60 16.14 20.88
N GLY A 233 -2.98 17.11 20.24
CA GLY A 233 -3.57 17.85 19.12
C GLY A 233 -3.91 16.95 17.95
N ASP A 234 -3.00 16.06 17.57
CA ASP A 234 -3.20 15.08 16.50
C ASP A 234 -4.37 14.12 16.80
N ASP A 235 -4.51 13.67 18.05
CA ASP A 235 -5.65 12.83 18.46
C ASP A 235 -6.98 13.59 18.33
N ILE A 236 -7.02 14.86 18.73
CA ILE A 236 -8.20 15.72 18.58
C ILE A 236 -8.54 15.90 17.10
N LEU A 237 -7.56 16.21 16.25
CA LEU A 237 -7.77 16.38 14.80
C LEU A 237 -8.36 15.13 14.16
N ARG A 238 -7.86 13.93 14.52
CA ARG A 238 -8.40 12.65 14.03
C ARG A 238 -9.84 12.42 14.49
N ARG A 239 -10.17 12.72 15.73
CA ARG A 239 -11.54 12.56 16.27
C ARG A 239 -12.52 13.51 15.62
N VAL A 240 -12.16 14.78 15.47
CA VAL A 240 -12.97 15.78 14.77
C VAL A 240 -13.20 15.36 13.31
N ALA A 241 -12.17 14.90 12.63
CA ALA A 241 -12.26 14.37 11.27
C ALA A 241 -13.21 13.17 11.15
N ALA A 242 -13.16 12.26 12.11
CA ALA A 242 -14.06 11.10 12.15
C ALA A 242 -15.54 11.54 12.30
N VAL A 243 -15.84 12.46 13.21
CA VAL A 243 -17.20 13.01 13.37
C VAL A 243 -17.67 13.71 12.11
N LEU A 244 -16.79 14.50 11.45
CA LEU A 244 -17.13 15.14 10.17
C LEU A 244 -17.48 14.09 9.11
N ALA A 245 -16.66 13.06 8.94
CA ALA A 245 -16.88 12.00 7.95
C ALA A 245 -18.19 11.23 8.21
N GLU A 246 -18.52 10.93 9.47
CA GLU A 246 -19.75 10.25 9.86
C GLU A 246 -21.01 11.13 9.74
N SER A 247 -20.82 12.46 9.78
CA SER A 247 -21.91 13.43 9.75
C SER A 247 -22.41 13.80 8.35
N VAL A 248 -21.76 13.34 7.28
CA VAL A 248 -22.05 13.76 5.91
C VAL A 248 -22.63 12.64 5.05
N ARG A 249 -23.22 13.02 3.91
CA ARG A 249 -23.73 12.08 2.90
C ARG A 249 -22.65 11.77 1.89
N LEU A 250 -22.83 10.73 1.10
CA LEU A 250 -21.91 10.34 0.02
C LEU A 250 -21.66 11.46 -1.02
N VAL A 251 -22.63 12.37 -1.19
CA VAL A 251 -22.54 13.50 -2.15
C VAL A 251 -21.86 14.73 -1.57
N ASP A 252 -21.71 14.79 -0.24
CA ASP A 252 -21.05 15.87 0.46
C ASP A 252 -19.55 15.60 0.52
N THR A 253 -18.74 16.64 0.53
CA THR A 253 -17.30 16.53 0.70
C THR A 253 -16.85 17.21 1.97
N VAL A 254 -16.02 16.52 2.76
CA VAL A 254 -15.35 17.10 3.93
C VAL A 254 -13.84 17.08 3.72
N GLY A 255 -13.17 18.13 4.17
CA GLY A 255 -11.73 18.26 4.05
C GLY A 255 -11.11 19.03 5.20
N ARG A 256 -9.79 18.96 5.27
CA ARG A 256 -8.98 19.80 6.15
C ARG A 256 -8.19 20.80 5.33
N ILE A 257 -8.39 22.08 5.59
CA ILE A 257 -7.84 23.19 4.79
C ILE A 257 -6.74 23.97 5.53
N GLY A 258 -6.59 23.75 6.81
CA GLY A 258 -5.62 24.43 7.67
C GLY A 258 -5.12 23.57 8.81
N GLY A 259 -4.42 24.18 9.76
CA GLY A 259 -3.91 23.48 10.95
C GLY A 259 -5.02 22.84 11.79
N ASP A 260 -6.05 23.59 12.09
CA ASP A 260 -7.23 23.25 12.89
C ASP A 260 -8.55 23.55 12.18
N GLU A 261 -8.48 23.87 10.88
CA GLU A 261 -9.61 24.26 10.04
C GLU A 261 -10.07 23.11 9.17
N PHE A 262 -11.37 22.84 9.21
CA PHE A 262 -12.04 21.88 8.36
C PHE A 262 -13.13 22.54 7.53
N VAL A 263 -13.54 21.87 6.46
CA VAL A 263 -14.56 22.40 5.56
C VAL A 263 -15.51 21.29 5.12
N LEU A 264 -16.77 21.67 4.98
CA LEU A 264 -17.83 20.90 4.34
C LEU A 264 -18.23 21.63 3.05
N VAL A 265 -18.31 20.90 1.95
CA VAL A 265 -18.97 21.31 0.70
C VAL A 265 -20.17 20.40 0.49
N ALA A 266 -21.38 20.96 0.52
CA ALA A 266 -22.62 20.21 0.40
C ALA A 266 -23.48 20.78 -0.75
N PRO A 267 -23.76 19.99 -1.81
CA PRO A 267 -24.74 20.37 -2.82
C PRO A 267 -26.12 20.61 -2.21
N GLY A 268 -26.74 21.74 -2.51
CA GLY A 268 -28.01 22.18 -1.94
C GLY A 268 -27.88 23.07 -0.71
N SER A 269 -28.97 23.22 0.05
CA SER A 269 -29.10 24.13 1.19
C SER A 269 -28.88 23.48 2.57
N ALA A 270 -28.33 22.27 2.63
CA ALA A 270 -28.25 21.50 3.86
C ALA A 270 -27.08 21.89 4.80
N GLY A 271 -26.22 22.84 4.41
CA GLY A 271 -24.98 23.18 5.12
C GLY A 271 -25.17 23.45 6.61
N MET A 272 -26.13 24.30 6.99
CA MET A 272 -26.44 24.60 8.40
C MET A 272 -26.88 23.36 9.19
N THR A 273 -27.72 22.51 8.59
CA THR A 273 -28.20 21.28 9.26
C THR A 273 -27.06 20.30 9.50
N VAL A 274 -26.17 20.15 8.54
CA VAL A 274 -24.97 19.30 8.67
C VAL A 274 -24.01 19.90 9.68
N ALA A 275 -23.76 21.21 9.63
CA ALA A 275 -22.87 21.89 10.57
C ALA A 275 -23.32 21.70 12.03
N ARG A 276 -24.61 21.87 12.32
CA ARG A 276 -25.15 21.60 13.66
C ARG A 276 -24.94 20.15 14.11
N ARG A 277 -25.20 19.19 13.22
CA ARG A 277 -24.98 17.77 13.52
C ARG A 277 -23.51 17.47 13.82
N VAL A 278 -22.58 18.12 13.14
CA VAL A 278 -21.15 18.00 13.40
C VAL A 278 -20.81 18.56 14.79
N LEU A 279 -21.29 19.76 15.12
CA LEU A 279 -21.06 20.37 16.43
C LEU A 279 -21.60 19.47 17.56
N ASP A 280 -22.84 18.97 17.41
CA ASP A 280 -23.46 18.05 18.37
C ASP A 280 -22.66 16.76 18.55
N GLY A 281 -22.16 16.18 17.44
CA GLY A 281 -21.31 14.99 17.45
C GLY A 281 -19.96 15.24 18.15
N ILE A 282 -19.33 16.39 17.92
CA ILE A 282 -18.07 16.75 18.58
C ILE A 282 -18.31 17.02 20.08
N ALA A 283 -19.39 17.70 20.46
CA ALA A 283 -19.74 17.94 21.85
C ALA A 283 -20.00 16.64 22.64
N ALA A 284 -20.42 15.57 21.94
CA ALA A 284 -20.63 14.24 22.52
C ALA A 284 -19.32 13.43 22.69
N LEU A 285 -18.20 13.89 22.16
CA LEU A 285 -16.92 13.19 22.29
C LEU A 285 -16.46 13.16 23.75
N PRO A 286 -15.84 12.06 24.19
CA PRO A 286 -15.16 12.02 25.49
C PRO A 286 -14.07 13.08 25.56
N ALA A 287 -13.86 13.66 26.76
CA ALA A 287 -12.78 14.59 26.98
C ALA A 287 -11.42 13.98 26.59
N VAL A 288 -10.60 14.75 25.89
CA VAL A 288 -9.25 14.38 25.50
C VAL A 288 -8.27 15.07 26.44
N ALA A 289 -7.41 14.31 27.08
CA ALA A 289 -6.48 14.83 28.12
C ALA A 289 -7.18 15.71 29.17
N GLY A 290 -8.42 15.36 29.54
CA GLY A 290 -9.23 16.09 30.53
C GLY A 290 -9.91 17.37 30.00
N ARG A 291 -9.86 17.64 28.70
CA ARG A 291 -10.47 18.81 28.05
C ARG A 291 -11.64 18.40 27.15
N ILE A 292 -12.72 19.18 27.23
CA ILE A 292 -13.83 19.06 26.28
C ILE A 292 -13.40 19.79 24.99
N VAL A 293 -13.56 19.12 23.85
CA VAL A 293 -13.28 19.68 22.54
C VAL A 293 -14.57 20.36 22.04
N THR A 294 -14.45 21.59 21.59
CA THR A 294 -15.51 22.31 20.90
C THR A 294 -15.02 22.82 19.55
N VAL A 295 -15.94 23.04 18.64
CA VAL A 295 -15.69 23.52 17.29
C VAL A 295 -16.70 24.59 16.98
N SER A 296 -16.27 25.74 16.46
CA SER A 296 -17.17 26.75 15.93
C SER A 296 -17.26 26.66 14.41
N ALA A 297 -18.38 27.06 13.84
CA ALA A 297 -18.59 26.97 12.38
C ALA A 297 -19.26 28.20 11.79
N GLY A 298 -18.84 28.55 10.58
CA GLY A 298 -19.48 29.57 9.73
C GLY A 298 -20.02 28.94 8.45
N VAL A 299 -21.28 29.24 8.12
CA VAL A 299 -21.97 28.68 6.95
C VAL A 299 -22.31 29.78 5.96
N ALA A 300 -22.09 29.53 4.67
CA ALA A 300 -22.48 30.38 3.56
C ALA A 300 -23.05 29.56 2.40
N ARG A 301 -23.85 30.18 1.54
CA ARG A 301 -24.57 29.53 0.44
C ARG A 301 -24.41 30.28 -0.89
N PHE A 302 -24.07 29.53 -1.91
CA PHE A 302 -24.15 29.97 -3.29
C PHE A 302 -25.58 29.69 -3.83
N PRO A 303 -26.21 30.59 -4.60
CA PRO A 303 -25.76 31.92 -5.02
C PRO A 303 -26.15 33.05 -4.07
N HIS A 304 -26.71 32.76 -2.89
CA HIS A 304 -27.30 33.78 -2.00
C HIS A 304 -26.26 34.73 -1.40
N ASP A 305 -25.12 34.17 -0.94
CA ASP A 305 -24.13 34.88 -0.15
C ASP A 305 -22.90 35.27 -0.97
N ALA A 306 -22.71 34.61 -2.14
CA ALA A 306 -21.55 34.82 -3.00
C ALA A 306 -21.85 34.41 -4.46
N THR A 307 -21.06 34.91 -5.39
CA THR A 307 -21.17 34.63 -6.83
C THR A 307 -20.11 33.68 -7.37
N ASP A 308 -19.07 33.40 -6.59
CA ASP A 308 -17.95 32.51 -6.94
C ASP A 308 -17.39 31.81 -5.70
N SER A 309 -16.43 30.93 -5.91
CA SER A 309 -15.87 30.07 -4.85
C SER A 309 -15.06 30.87 -3.82
N GLU A 310 -14.29 31.87 -4.25
CA GLU A 310 -13.44 32.68 -3.36
C GLU A 310 -14.30 33.52 -2.43
N ALA A 311 -15.27 34.22 -2.99
CA ALA A 311 -16.25 35.02 -2.24
C ALA A 311 -17.07 34.14 -1.26
N LEU A 312 -17.43 32.92 -1.66
CA LEU A 312 -18.19 32.02 -0.82
C LEU A 312 -17.36 31.51 0.38
N VAL A 313 -16.11 31.18 0.18
CA VAL A 313 -15.17 30.82 1.27
C VAL A 313 -15.00 32.01 2.22
N GLN A 314 -14.81 33.23 1.69
CA GLN A 314 -14.66 34.43 2.52
C GLN A 314 -15.92 34.71 3.35
N ALA A 315 -17.10 34.58 2.76
CA ALA A 315 -18.36 34.74 3.48
C ALA A 315 -18.53 33.74 4.63
N ALA A 316 -18.13 32.50 4.42
CA ALA A 316 -18.12 31.46 5.46
C ALA A 316 -17.10 31.77 6.57
N MET A 317 -15.90 32.26 6.22
CA MET A 317 -14.88 32.67 7.19
C MET A 317 -15.35 33.85 8.05
N ASP A 318 -15.93 34.89 7.42
CA ASP A 318 -16.47 36.04 8.13
C ASP A 318 -17.60 35.63 9.09
N THR A 319 -18.40 34.66 8.69
CA THR A 319 -19.48 34.09 9.50
C THR A 319 -18.92 33.26 10.65
N LEU A 320 -17.84 32.48 10.43
CA LEU A 320 -17.13 31.75 11.49
C LEU A 320 -16.56 32.73 12.54
N ALA A 321 -16.01 33.86 12.12
CA ALA A 321 -15.52 34.86 13.05
C ALA A 321 -16.65 35.45 13.92
N LYS A 322 -17.86 35.63 13.38
CA LYS A 322 -19.05 36.03 14.15
C LYS A 322 -19.43 34.94 15.15
N ALA A 323 -19.51 33.68 14.72
CA ALA A 323 -19.81 32.55 15.59
C ALA A 323 -18.86 32.51 16.79
N LYS A 324 -17.56 32.61 16.56
CA LYS A 324 -16.54 32.64 17.63
C LYS A 324 -16.70 33.83 18.60
N ALA A 325 -17.13 34.99 18.10
CA ALA A 325 -17.37 36.17 18.93
C ALA A 325 -18.58 36.00 19.86
N GLU A 326 -19.57 35.20 19.47
CA GLU A 326 -20.75 34.87 20.27
C GLU A 326 -20.45 33.81 21.35
N GLY A 327 -19.43 32.98 21.13
CA GLY A 327 -18.97 31.95 22.07
C GLY A 327 -18.44 30.70 21.36
N HIS A 328 -17.65 29.90 22.08
CA HIS A 328 -17.14 28.63 21.58
C HIS A 328 -18.26 27.59 21.39
N GLY A 329 -18.08 26.68 20.45
CA GLY A 329 -19.06 25.63 20.16
C GLY A 329 -20.31 26.15 19.46
N SER A 330 -20.22 27.25 18.72
CA SER A 330 -21.32 27.92 18.05
C SER A 330 -21.28 27.78 16.54
N VAL A 331 -22.43 27.92 15.89
CA VAL A 331 -22.57 27.97 14.43
C VAL A 331 -23.39 29.15 14.01
N ALA A 332 -22.88 29.93 13.07
CA ALA A 332 -23.58 31.04 12.45
C ALA A 332 -23.77 30.81 10.94
N GLU A 333 -24.78 31.42 10.38
CA GLU A 333 -25.06 31.49 8.93
C GLU A 333 -25.04 32.95 8.48
N THR A 334 -24.59 33.22 7.26
CA THR A 334 -24.70 34.56 6.67
C THR A 334 -26.13 35.08 6.77
N GLU A 335 -26.30 36.28 7.29
CA GLU A 335 -27.60 36.93 7.28
C GLU A 335 -27.95 37.25 5.81
N ALA A 336 -29.14 36.78 5.38
CA ALA A 336 -29.63 37.16 4.04
C ALA A 336 -29.64 38.69 3.92
N VAL A 337 -28.86 39.22 2.95
CA VAL A 337 -28.94 40.63 2.63
C VAL A 337 -30.36 40.86 2.14
N SER A 338 -31.21 41.45 3.02
CA SER A 338 -32.53 41.89 2.66
C SER A 338 -32.37 42.96 1.56
N GLY A 339 -32.51 42.54 0.29
CA GLY A 339 -32.47 43.43 -0.84
C GLY A 339 -33.63 44.45 -0.71
N SER A 340 -33.22 45.70 -0.62
CA SER A 340 -34.14 46.87 -0.68
C SER A 340 -34.59 47.09 -2.10
#